data_38247351fa0a625ae4c334891914619c
#
_entry.id   38247351fa0a625ae4c334891914619c
#
_cell.length_a   1.000
_cell.length_b   1.000
_cell.length_c   1.000
_cell.angle_alpha   90.00
_cell.angle_beta   90.00
_cell.angle_gamma   90.00
#
_symmetry.space_group_name_H-M   'P 1'
#
loop_
_entity.id
_entity.type
_entity.pdbx_description
1 polymer ?
#
loop_
_entity_poly.entity_id
_entity_poly.type
_entity_poly.pdbx_seq_one_letter_code
_entity_poly.pdbx_strand_id
1 'polypeptide(L)'
;MQFDLTIPATTPTRHNRRNALRKLVAGVSFGLGLGFAMVPAAHATPAAPVNGAEYRTLDKAQSTDAGKKIEVTEFFWYSCPHCHAFDPALVNWVKKQGENISFKRVPVAFRESFQPQQRLYYALEAMGKLDDMQTKVFHAIHVERKSLDTEAAIADFVATQGIDRKKFVDVYNSFGVQSKLKRAAQLQEAYKIDGVPLVAIDGRYVTSPSIVGATLGSQPEAVLQTSTLQVMDWLMAKATKERKTASTGAPAASQIAAASKK
;
A
#
# COMPACT_ATOMS: atom_id res chain seq x y z
N MET A 1 -12.92 -23.25 -59.58
CA MET A 1 -11.56 -23.80 -59.70
C MET A 1 -11.20 -24.42 -58.37
N GLN A 2 -11.30 -25.76 -58.36
CA GLN A 2 -10.92 -26.61 -57.23
C GLN A 2 -9.44 -26.95 -57.37
N PHE A 3 -8.66 -26.82 -56.33
CA PHE A 3 -7.34 -27.44 -56.25
C PHE A 3 -7.31 -28.34 -55.00
N ASP A 4 -7.31 -29.62 -55.34
CA ASP A 4 -7.10 -30.76 -54.46
C ASP A 4 -5.56 -30.95 -54.33
N LEU A 5 -5.04 -31.09 -53.11
CA LEU A 5 -3.64 -31.46 -52.91
C LEU A 5 -3.57 -32.50 -51.79
N THR A 6 -3.45 -33.72 -52.27
CA THR A 6 -3.25 -34.97 -51.55
C THR A 6 -1.86 -35.04 -50.92
N ILE A 7 -1.79 -35.43 -49.66
CA ILE A 7 -0.58 -35.69 -48.89
C ILE A 7 -0.21 -37.17 -49.02
N PRO A 8 1.03 -37.59 -49.33
CA PRO A 8 1.46 -38.99 -49.21
C PRO A 8 2.03 -39.27 -47.81
N ALA A 9 1.52 -40.34 -47.23
CA ALA A 9 2.02 -40.96 -46.02
C ALA A 9 3.33 -41.74 -46.31
N THR A 10 4.32 -41.60 -45.45
CA THR A 10 5.48 -42.51 -45.41
C THR A 10 5.55 -43.21 -44.05
N THR A 11 5.46 -44.52 -44.09
CA THR A 11 5.49 -45.50 -42.98
C THR A 11 6.94 -45.86 -42.59
N PRO A 12 7.17 -46.28 -41.34
CA PRO A 12 8.52 -46.49 -40.83
C PRO A 12 9.04 -47.90 -41.09
N THR A 13 10.33 -48.00 -41.35
CA THR A 13 11.06 -49.28 -41.45
C THR A 13 11.68 -49.67 -40.11
N ARG A 14 11.24 -50.80 -39.64
CA ARG A 14 11.75 -51.57 -38.52
C ARG A 14 13.04 -52.31 -38.93
N HIS A 15 14.16 -52.12 -38.24
CA HIS A 15 15.25 -53.09 -38.30
C HIS A 15 15.71 -53.53 -36.90
N ASN A 16 15.68 -54.83 -36.77
CA ASN A 16 15.88 -55.67 -35.61
C ASN A 16 17.31 -56.23 -35.62
N ARG A 17 17.80 -56.65 -34.51
CA ARG A 17 18.81 -57.66 -34.19
C ARG A 17 20.07 -57.14 -33.52
N ARG A 18 20.16 -57.46 -32.26
CA ARG A 18 20.68 -58.68 -31.57
C ARG A 18 22.17 -58.66 -31.26
N ASN A 19 22.41 -58.83 -29.94
CA ASN A 19 23.47 -59.55 -29.27
C ASN A 19 24.90 -58.97 -29.24
N ALA A 20 25.40 -58.69 -28.04
CA ALA A 20 26.36 -59.55 -27.30
C ALA A 20 26.90 -58.78 -26.08
N LEU A 21 26.59 -59.20 -24.93
CA LEU A 21 27.39 -59.93 -23.95
C LEU A 21 28.68 -59.26 -23.40
N ARG A 22 28.67 -58.99 -22.11
CA ARG A 22 29.74 -59.00 -21.10
C ARG A 22 30.79 -57.91 -21.09
N LYS A 23 30.79 -57.09 -20.03
CA LYS A 23 31.83 -57.22 -18.98
C LYS A 23 31.44 -56.35 -17.78
N LEU A 24 31.45 -56.99 -16.62
CA LEU A 24 31.40 -56.39 -15.29
C LEU A 24 32.60 -55.44 -15.11
N VAL A 25 32.32 -54.19 -14.75
CA VAL A 25 33.27 -53.34 -14.04
C VAL A 25 32.47 -52.67 -12.91
N ALA A 26 32.78 -53.08 -11.69
CA ALA A 26 32.31 -52.42 -10.49
C ALA A 26 32.94 -51.05 -10.39
N GLY A 27 32.18 -50.00 -10.69
CA GLY A 27 32.58 -48.60 -10.49
C GLY A 27 31.70 -47.99 -9.40
N VAL A 28 32.33 -47.73 -8.28
CA VAL A 28 31.75 -46.95 -7.18
C VAL A 28 31.45 -45.56 -7.69
N SER A 29 30.18 -45.31 -8.06
CA SER A 29 29.71 -43.98 -8.39
C SER A 29 29.40 -43.22 -7.11
N PHE A 30 30.33 -42.39 -6.70
CA PHE A 30 30.15 -41.38 -5.68
C PHE A 30 29.19 -40.33 -6.28
N GLY A 31 27.89 -40.50 -5.99
CA GLY A 31 26.87 -39.57 -6.41
C GLY A 31 27.02 -38.24 -5.68
N LEU A 32 27.67 -37.25 -6.29
CA LEU A 32 27.55 -35.84 -5.87
C LEU A 32 26.12 -35.39 -6.19
N GLY A 33 25.22 -35.56 -5.23
CA GLY A 33 23.92 -34.91 -5.26
C GLY A 33 24.11 -33.40 -5.16
N LEU A 34 24.12 -32.69 -6.30
CA LEU A 34 23.88 -31.26 -6.28
C LEU A 34 22.46 -31.01 -5.79
N GLY A 35 22.31 -30.89 -4.47
CA GLY A 35 21.14 -30.29 -3.89
C GLY A 35 21.06 -28.84 -4.36
N PHE A 36 20.19 -28.55 -5.31
CA PHE A 36 19.73 -27.20 -5.57
C PHE A 36 19.03 -26.73 -4.30
N ALA A 37 19.79 -26.13 -3.37
CA ALA A 37 19.23 -25.32 -2.35
C ALA A 37 18.52 -24.17 -3.04
N MET A 38 17.18 -24.19 -3.10
CA MET A 38 16.38 -23.00 -3.36
C MET A 38 16.73 -22.01 -2.25
N VAL A 39 17.69 -21.13 -2.52
CA VAL A 39 17.93 -19.94 -1.72
C VAL A 39 16.67 -19.10 -1.92
N PRO A 40 15.85 -18.86 -0.87
CA PRO A 40 14.77 -17.90 -1.00
C PRO A 40 15.41 -16.60 -1.46
N ALA A 41 14.90 -16.02 -2.55
CA ALA A 41 15.32 -14.71 -2.99
C ALA A 41 15.13 -13.75 -1.79
N ALA A 42 16.20 -13.43 -1.11
CA ALA A 42 16.18 -12.40 -0.09
C ALA A 42 15.81 -11.10 -0.82
N HIS A 43 14.58 -10.66 -0.65
CA HIS A 43 14.17 -9.35 -1.12
C HIS A 43 15.12 -8.34 -0.48
N ALA A 44 15.93 -7.68 -1.32
CA ALA A 44 16.93 -6.73 -0.87
C ALA A 44 16.22 -5.47 -0.34
N THR A 45 15.81 -5.53 0.92
CA THR A 45 15.53 -4.31 1.67
C THR A 45 16.82 -3.86 2.31
N PRO A 46 17.12 -2.56 2.30
CA PRO A 46 18.22 -2.03 3.09
C PRO A 46 18.02 -2.46 4.54
N ALA A 47 19.05 -3.01 5.17
CA ALA A 47 19.01 -3.39 6.59
C ALA A 47 18.68 -2.18 7.50
N ALA A 48 18.89 -0.96 7.00
CA ALA A 48 18.47 0.31 7.60
C ALA A 48 18.11 1.31 6.50
N PRO A 49 16.84 1.70 6.33
CA PRO A 49 16.42 2.72 5.39
C PRO A 49 17.13 4.06 5.64
N VAL A 50 17.47 4.77 4.56
CA VAL A 50 18.22 6.03 4.59
C VAL A 50 17.29 7.19 4.30
N ASN A 51 17.38 8.26 5.09
CA ASN A 51 16.64 9.49 4.85
C ASN A 51 17.10 10.15 3.54
N GLY A 52 16.15 10.51 2.70
CA GLY A 52 16.43 11.03 1.36
C GLY A 52 16.49 9.94 0.28
N ALA A 53 16.49 8.66 0.66
CA ALA A 53 16.49 7.50 -0.23
C ALA A 53 15.16 6.74 -0.13
N GLU A 54 14.97 5.88 0.89
CA GLU A 54 13.77 5.07 1.04
C GLU A 54 12.66 5.75 1.84
N TYR A 55 12.97 6.84 2.53
CA TYR A 55 11.98 7.70 3.19
C TYR A 55 12.45 9.15 3.21
N ARG A 56 11.55 10.08 3.48
CA ARG A 56 11.86 11.50 3.70
C ARG A 56 11.39 11.91 5.10
N THR A 57 12.17 12.73 5.77
CA THR A 57 11.75 13.42 7.00
C THR A 57 11.15 14.76 6.61
N LEU A 58 9.98 15.10 7.14
CA LEU A 58 9.37 16.40 6.91
C LEU A 58 10.18 17.50 7.57
N ASP A 59 10.31 18.65 6.93
CA ASP A 59 10.99 19.84 7.49
C ASP A 59 10.33 20.31 8.80
N LYS A 60 9.00 20.15 8.87
CA LYS A 60 8.20 20.45 10.06
C LYS A 60 7.30 19.28 10.38
N ALA A 61 7.44 18.74 11.59
CA ALA A 61 6.55 17.70 12.08
C ALA A 61 5.10 18.20 12.14
N GLN A 62 4.18 17.36 11.70
CA GLN A 62 2.74 17.60 11.75
C GLN A 62 2.16 17.06 13.06
N SER A 63 1.15 17.76 13.58
CA SER A 63 0.42 17.29 14.75
C SER A 63 -0.33 16.00 14.43
N THR A 64 -0.34 15.09 15.39
CA THR A 64 -1.07 13.82 15.33
C THR A 64 -2.12 13.76 16.42
N ASP A 65 -3.26 13.12 16.14
CA ASP A 65 -4.36 12.94 17.08
C ASP A 65 -4.36 11.53 17.73
N ALA A 66 -3.29 10.78 17.54
CA ALA A 66 -3.19 9.37 17.93
C ALA A 66 -2.84 9.12 19.42
N GLY A 67 -2.61 10.17 20.19
CA GLY A 67 -2.21 10.05 21.60
C GLY A 67 -0.91 9.25 21.76
N LYS A 68 -0.98 8.12 22.48
CA LYS A 68 0.19 7.24 22.68
C LYS A 68 0.51 6.35 21.49
N LYS A 69 -0.46 6.10 20.60
CA LYS A 69 -0.27 5.28 19.39
C LYS A 69 0.53 6.04 18.34
N ILE A 70 1.24 5.33 17.48
CA ILE A 70 1.86 5.95 16.31
C ILE A 70 0.79 6.20 15.25
N GLU A 71 0.66 7.42 14.78
CA GLU A 71 -0.24 7.73 13.68
C GLU A 71 0.36 7.27 12.36
N VAL A 72 -0.43 6.55 11.58
CA VAL A 72 -0.11 6.15 10.21
C VAL A 72 -1.17 6.70 9.29
N THR A 73 -0.77 7.56 8.37
CA THR A 73 -1.70 8.23 7.44
C THR A 73 -1.36 7.84 6.02
N GLU A 74 -2.30 7.20 5.32
CA GLU A 74 -2.19 6.98 3.88
C GLU A 74 -2.81 8.14 3.13
N PHE A 75 -2.06 8.75 2.22
CA PHE A 75 -2.58 9.66 1.19
C PHE A 75 -2.82 8.86 -0.07
N PHE A 76 -4.03 8.93 -0.61
CA PHE A 76 -4.45 8.10 -1.74
C PHE A 76 -5.47 8.80 -2.64
N TRP A 77 -5.72 8.22 -3.79
CA TRP A 77 -6.81 8.59 -4.69
C TRP A 77 -7.47 7.33 -5.24
N TYR A 78 -8.80 7.28 -5.26
CA TYR A 78 -9.52 6.08 -5.70
C TYR A 78 -9.20 5.67 -7.14
N SER A 79 -9.00 6.59 -8.07
CA SER A 79 -8.65 6.26 -9.46
C SER A 79 -7.15 6.01 -9.68
N CYS A 80 -6.32 6.04 -8.63
CA CYS A 80 -4.91 5.71 -8.74
C CYS A 80 -4.71 4.19 -8.78
N PRO A 81 -4.17 3.61 -9.89
CA PRO A 81 -3.98 2.17 -10.00
C PRO A 81 -2.96 1.63 -8.99
N HIS A 82 -1.93 2.41 -8.64
CA HIS A 82 -0.95 2.02 -7.63
C HIS A 82 -1.52 2.02 -6.21
N CYS A 83 -2.49 2.92 -5.90
CA CYS A 83 -3.22 2.88 -4.63
C CYS A 83 -4.08 1.60 -4.55
N HIS A 84 -4.81 1.28 -5.62
CA HIS A 84 -5.57 0.04 -5.71
C HIS A 84 -4.69 -1.21 -5.53
N ALA A 85 -3.55 -1.26 -6.21
CA ALA A 85 -2.61 -2.39 -6.10
C ALA A 85 -2.00 -2.51 -4.70
N PHE A 86 -1.75 -1.40 -4.01
CA PHE A 86 -1.14 -1.38 -2.67
C PHE A 86 -2.14 -1.68 -1.55
N ASP A 87 -3.42 -1.35 -1.72
CA ASP A 87 -4.46 -1.44 -0.68
C ASP A 87 -4.52 -2.81 0.02
N PRO A 88 -4.53 -3.98 -0.66
CA PRO A 88 -4.59 -5.27 0.02
C PRO A 88 -3.39 -5.53 0.95
N ALA A 89 -2.20 -5.16 0.51
CA ALA A 89 -0.97 -5.34 1.28
C ALA A 89 -0.94 -4.40 2.50
N LEU A 90 -1.33 -3.13 2.30
CA LEU A 90 -1.44 -2.14 3.37
C LEU A 90 -2.49 -2.51 4.41
N VAL A 91 -3.70 -2.95 4.00
CA VAL A 91 -4.75 -3.40 4.92
C VAL A 91 -4.28 -4.57 5.77
N ASN A 92 -3.58 -5.54 5.18
CA ASN A 92 -3.02 -6.66 5.92
C ASN A 92 -1.94 -6.22 6.91
N TRP A 93 -1.09 -5.26 6.52
CA TRP A 93 -0.08 -4.67 7.39
C TRP A 93 -0.73 -3.93 8.57
N VAL A 94 -1.75 -3.09 8.32
CA VAL A 94 -2.51 -2.37 9.36
C VAL A 94 -3.12 -3.34 10.36
N LYS A 95 -3.74 -4.43 9.90
CA LYS A 95 -4.29 -5.49 10.80
C LYS A 95 -3.23 -6.11 11.68
N LYS A 96 -2.01 -6.35 11.16
CA LYS A 96 -0.89 -6.89 11.95
C LYS A 96 -0.40 -5.92 13.01
N GLN A 97 -0.41 -4.61 12.74
CA GLN A 97 -0.01 -3.59 13.72
C GLN A 97 -1.01 -3.46 14.88
N GLY A 98 -2.29 -3.75 14.65
CA GLY A 98 -3.35 -3.76 15.67
C GLY A 98 -3.38 -2.45 16.48
N GLU A 99 -3.34 -2.59 17.81
CA GLU A 99 -3.42 -1.45 18.74
C GLU A 99 -2.18 -0.56 18.81
N ASN A 100 -1.09 -0.91 18.13
CA ASN A 100 0.14 -0.10 18.14
C ASN A 100 0.00 1.20 17.35
N ILE A 101 -0.94 1.25 16.41
CA ILE A 101 -1.13 2.37 15.50
C ILE A 101 -2.52 2.99 15.59
N SER A 102 -2.61 4.24 15.14
CA SER A 102 -3.86 4.88 14.73
C SER A 102 -3.78 5.10 13.23
N PHE A 103 -4.47 4.24 12.47
CA PHE A 103 -4.46 4.34 11.01
C PHE A 103 -5.59 5.22 10.50
N LYS A 104 -5.28 6.08 9.52
CA LYS A 104 -6.26 6.89 8.80
C LYS A 104 -5.88 7.04 7.33
N ARG A 105 -6.86 7.35 6.51
CA ARG A 105 -6.67 7.69 5.10
C ARG A 105 -7.06 9.14 4.86
N VAL A 106 -6.33 9.77 3.95
CA VAL A 106 -6.62 11.11 3.46
C VAL A 106 -6.70 11.05 1.93
N PRO A 107 -7.91 11.12 1.36
CA PRO A 107 -8.04 11.20 -0.08
C PRO A 107 -7.51 12.54 -0.57
N VAL A 108 -6.66 12.52 -1.61
CA VAL A 108 -6.08 13.74 -2.19
C VAL A 108 -6.82 14.17 -3.45
N ALA A 109 -6.75 15.47 -3.75
CA ALA A 109 -7.24 16.05 -5.00
C ALA A 109 -6.17 16.98 -5.56
N PHE A 110 -5.38 16.52 -6.53
CA PHE A 110 -4.37 17.34 -7.23
C PHE A 110 -4.99 18.36 -8.20
N ARG A 111 -6.26 18.18 -8.52
CA ARG A 111 -7.06 19.08 -9.36
C ARG A 111 -8.55 18.93 -9.01
N GLU A 112 -9.35 19.88 -9.40
CA GLU A 112 -10.76 19.95 -9.04
C GLU A 112 -11.55 18.72 -9.49
N SER A 113 -11.24 18.16 -10.65
CA SER A 113 -11.90 16.94 -11.16
C SER A 113 -11.70 15.69 -10.29
N PHE A 114 -10.83 15.72 -9.27
CA PHE A 114 -10.64 14.63 -8.33
C PHE A 114 -11.53 14.77 -7.08
N GLN A 115 -12.08 15.95 -6.83
CA GLN A 115 -12.90 16.22 -5.64
C GLN A 115 -14.14 15.31 -5.51
N PRO A 116 -14.85 14.89 -6.58
CA PRO A 116 -15.98 13.98 -6.42
C PRO A 116 -15.61 12.71 -5.67
N GLN A 117 -14.48 12.08 -5.96
CA GLN A 117 -14.01 10.88 -5.27
C GLN A 117 -13.51 11.17 -3.84
N GLN A 118 -12.97 12.34 -3.60
CA GLN A 118 -12.61 12.80 -2.27
C GLN A 118 -13.87 12.98 -1.39
N ARG A 119 -14.93 13.56 -1.95
CA ARG A 119 -16.24 13.67 -1.30
C ARG A 119 -16.87 12.31 -1.03
N LEU A 120 -16.79 11.38 -2.00
CA LEU A 120 -17.24 9.99 -1.83
C LEU A 120 -16.64 9.37 -0.57
N TYR A 121 -15.31 9.46 -0.40
CA TYR A 121 -14.64 8.92 0.77
C TYR A 121 -15.19 9.52 2.07
N TYR A 122 -15.26 10.84 2.16
CA TYR A 122 -15.72 11.50 3.39
C TYR A 122 -17.21 11.34 3.66
N ALA A 123 -18.03 11.19 2.62
CA ALA A 123 -19.44 10.84 2.79
C ALA A 123 -19.60 9.42 3.36
N LEU A 124 -18.86 8.45 2.84
CA LEU A 124 -18.85 7.08 3.35
C LEU A 124 -18.32 7.03 4.79
N GLU A 125 -17.28 7.81 5.11
CA GLU A 125 -16.75 7.93 6.46
C GLU A 125 -17.81 8.48 7.43
N ALA A 126 -18.48 9.58 7.08
CA ALA A 126 -19.53 10.20 7.90
C ALA A 126 -20.74 9.28 8.09
N MET A 127 -21.00 8.37 7.17
CA MET A 127 -22.04 7.35 7.24
C MET A 127 -21.60 6.05 7.94
N GLY A 128 -20.33 5.92 8.36
CA GLY A 128 -19.78 4.70 8.95
C GLY A 128 -19.73 3.52 7.97
N LYS A 129 -19.51 3.79 6.68
CA LYS A 129 -19.53 2.79 5.59
C LYS A 129 -18.17 2.55 4.93
N LEU A 130 -17.09 3.13 5.44
CA LEU A 130 -15.78 3.00 4.81
C LEU A 130 -15.29 1.57 4.73
N ASP A 131 -15.37 0.81 5.84
CA ASP A 131 -14.85 -0.56 5.90
C ASP A 131 -15.54 -1.47 4.89
N ASP A 132 -16.86 -1.28 4.69
CA ASP A 132 -17.66 -2.05 3.77
C ASP A 132 -17.44 -1.64 2.30
N MET A 133 -17.04 -0.39 2.06
CA MET A 133 -17.06 0.22 0.73
C MET A 133 -15.70 0.45 0.11
N GLN A 134 -14.62 0.55 0.90
CA GLN A 134 -13.28 0.89 0.39
C GLN A 134 -12.86 -0.02 -0.78
N THR A 135 -12.88 -1.32 -0.57
CA THR A 135 -12.51 -2.30 -1.61
C THR A 135 -13.50 -2.30 -2.78
N LYS A 136 -14.80 -2.08 -2.51
CA LYS A 136 -15.82 -2.05 -3.56
C LYS A 136 -15.66 -0.85 -4.48
N VAL A 137 -15.29 0.31 -3.94
CA VAL A 137 -15.01 1.51 -4.76
C VAL A 137 -13.80 1.27 -5.65
N PHE A 138 -12.70 0.76 -5.10
CA PHE A 138 -11.54 0.40 -5.92
C PHE A 138 -11.88 -0.63 -7.00
N HIS A 139 -12.63 -1.69 -6.65
CA HIS A 139 -13.06 -2.71 -7.62
C HIS A 139 -13.92 -2.11 -8.73
N ALA A 140 -14.89 -1.27 -8.39
CA ALA A 140 -15.76 -0.63 -9.37
C ALA A 140 -14.96 0.20 -10.38
N ILE A 141 -13.96 0.95 -9.93
CA ILE A 141 -13.14 1.81 -10.80
C ILE A 141 -12.15 0.98 -11.62
N HIS A 142 -11.38 0.10 -10.97
CA HIS A 142 -10.22 -0.54 -11.62
C HIS A 142 -10.55 -1.84 -12.34
N VAL A 143 -11.56 -2.58 -11.87
CA VAL A 143 -11.97 -3.88 -12.45
C VAL A 143 -13.19 -3.70 -13.35
N GLU A 144 -14.27 -3.09 -12.82
CA GLU A 144 -15.50 -2.88 -13.57
C GLU A 144 -15.45 -1.67 -14.51
N ARG A 145 -14.40 -0.85 -14.44
CA ARG A 145 -14.18 0.33 -15.28
C ARG A 145 -15.29 1.39 -15.17
N LYS A 146 -15.93 1.47 -14.02
CA LYS A 146 -16.92 2.50 -13.74
C LYS A 146 -16.27 3.85 -13.55
N SER A 147 -16.79 4.88 -14.22
CA SER A 147 -16.41 6.27 -13.98
C SER A 147 -17.17 6.78 -12.75
N LEU A 148 -16.47 6.98 -11.64
CA LEU A 148 -16.98 7.56 -10.41
C LEU A 148 -16.42 8.97 -10.23
N ASP A 149 -16.60 9.82 -11.22
CA ASP A 149 -16.06 11.18 -11.33
C ASP A 149 -17.13 12.28 -11.24
N THR A 150 -18.40 11.91 -11.12
CA THR A 150 -19.50 12.83 -10.90
C THR A 150 -20.36 12.41 -9.71
N GLU A 151 -21.01 13.37 -9.05
CA GLU A 151 -21.94 13.11 -7.96
C GLU A 151 -23.03 12.11 -8.35
N ALA A 152 -23.62 12.26 -9.54
CA ALA A 152 -24.68 11.39 -10.02
C ALA A 152 -24.21 9.93 -10.15
N ALA A 153 -23.09 9.70 -10.84
CA ALA A 153 -22.52 8.37 -11.01
C ALA A 153 -22.13 7.72 -9.67
N ILE A 154 -21.57 8.51 -8.74
CA ILE A 154 -21.24 8.07 -7.39
C ILE A 154 -22.51 7.69 -6.61
N ALA A 155 -23.54 8.55 -6.62
CA ALA A 155 -24.79 8.32 -5.91
C ALA A 155 -25.53 7.08 -6.44
N ASP A 156 -25.51 6.87 -7.76
CA ASP A 156 -26.10 5.67 -8.37
C ASP A 156 -25.31 4.42 -8.00
N PHE A 157 -23.98 4.49 -8.00
CA PHE A 157 -23.12 3.37 -7.57
C PHE A 157 -23.37 2.99 -6.11
N VAL A 158 -23.38 3.93 -5.16
CA VAL A 158 -23.57 3.61 -3.75
C VAL A 158 -24.99 3.08 -3.47
N ALA A 159 -26.00 3.51 -4.26
CA ALA A 159 -27.33 2.95 -4.19
C ALA A 159 -27.35 1.47 -4.57
N THR A 160 -26.60 1.04 -5.58
CA THR A 160 -26.46 -0.39 -5.93
C THR A 160 -25.80 -1.22 -4.83
N GLN A 161 -25.08 -0.57 -3.90
CA GLN A 161 -24.47 -1.21 -2.74
C GLN A 161 -25.36 -1.20 -1.49
N GLY A 162 -26.63 -0.83 -1.63
CA GLY A 162 -27.62 -0.81 -0.54
C GLY A 162 -27.54 0.42 0.36
N ILE A 163 -26.87 1.48 -0.07
CA ILE A 163 -26.84 2.77 0.63
C ILE A 163 -27.97 3.65 0.12
N ASP A 164 -28.76 4.22 1.03
CA ASP A 164 -29.83 5.15 0.66
C ASP A 164 -29.28 6.34 -0.15
N ARG A 165 -29.71 6.45 -1.39
CA ARG A 165 -29.21 7.46 -2.34
C ARG A 165 -29.42 8.88 -1.84
N LYS A 166 -30.61 9.17 -1.29
CA LYS A 166 -30.94 10.52 -0.82
C LYS A 166 -30.08 10.90 0.37
N LYS A 167 -30.00 10.03 1.37
CA LYS A 167 -29.15 10.25 2.55
C LYS A 167 -27.70 10.43 2.14
N PHE A 168 -27.20 9.64 1.20
CA PHE A 168 -25.83 9.78 0.72
C PHE A 168 -25.59 11.16 0.09
N VAL A 169 -26.47 11.62 -0.80
CA VAL A 169 -26.34 12.93 -1.46
C VAL A 169 -26.41 14.06 -0.44
N ASP A 170 -27.31 13.97 0.55
CA ASP A 170 -27.41 14.95 1.63
C ASP A 170 -26.08 15.02 2.44
N VAL A 171 -25.48 13.88 2.76
CA VAL A 171 -24.18 13.82 3.46
C VAL A 171 -23.03 14.29 2.57
N TYR A 172 -22.99 13.86 1.31
CA TYR A 172 -21.96 14.20 0.32
C TYR A 172 -21.84 15.73 0.14
N ASN A 173 -22.97 16.45 0.18
CA ASN A 173 -23.04 17.89 0.05
C ASN A 173 -23.02 18.64 1.40
N SER A 174 -22.86 17.93 2.51
CA SER A 174 -22.89 18.52 3.85
C SER A 174 -21.69 19.44 4.11
N PHE A 175 -21.88 20.39 5.02
CA PHE A 175 -20.82 21.25 5.55
C PHE A 175 -19.70 20.41 6.19
N GLY A 176 -20.04 19.27 6.84
CA GLY A 176 -19.05 18.36 7.44
C GLY A 176 -18.08 17.80 6.41
N VAL A 177 -18.59 17.30 5.28
CA VAL A 177 -17.76 16.82 4.17
C VAL A 177 -16.94 17.96 3.57
N GLN A 178 -17.55 19.14 3.35
CA GLN A 178 -16.80 20.30 2.85
C GLN A 178 -15.64 20.72 3.76
N SER A 179 -15.83 20.65 5.08
CA SER A 179 -14.78 20.96 6.06
C SER A 179 -13.65 19.93 5.99
N LYS A 180 -13.97 18.65 5.80
CA LYS A 180 -12.98 17.58 5.63
C LYS A 180 -12.18 17.73 4.33
N LEU A 181 -12.78 18.16 3.22
CA LEU A 181 -12.06 18.48 2.00
C LEU A 181 -11.02 19.59 2.23
N LYS A 182 -11.41 20.66 2.90
CA LYS A 182 -10.48 21.75 3.26
C LYS A 182 -9.32 21.24 4.11
N ARG A 183 -9.63 20.39 5.11
CA ARG A 183 -8.58 19.78 5.94
C ARG A 183 -7.65 18.87 5.16
N ALA A 184 -8.19 18.07 4.22
CA ALA A 184 -7.38 17.22 3.34
C ALA A 184 -6.44 18.04 2.47
N ALA A 185 -6.91 19.15 1.90
CA ALA A 185 -6.05 20.05 1.11
C ALA A 185 -4.91 20.65 1.97
N GLN A 186 -5.21 21.07 3.21
CA GLN A 186 -4.17 21.55 4.14
C GLN A 186 -3.14 20.47 4.48
N LEU A 187 -3.59 19.22 4.68
CA LEU A 187 -2.68 18.09 4.93
C LEU A 187 -1.85 17.79 3.69
N GLN A 188 -2.45 17.78 2.49
CA GLN A 188 -1.74 17.57 1.23
C GLN A 188 -0.60 18.59 1.07
N GLU A 189 -0.84 19.87 1.38
CA GLU A 189 0.19 20.92 1.36
C GLU A 189 1.23 20.70 2.46
N ALA A 190 0.81 20.48 3.71
CA ALA A 190 1.68 20.34 4.87
C ALA A 190 2.65 19.15 4.77
N TYR A 191 2.20 18.06 4.16
CA TYR A 191 3.02 16.88 3.89
C TYR A 191 3.74 16.94 2.53
N LYS A 192 3.55 18.00 1.75
CA LYS A 192 4.12 18.18 0.40
C LYS A 192 3.83 16.96 -0.49
N ILE A 193 2.54 16.58 -0.56
CA ILE A 193 2.11 15.40 -1.32
C ILE A 193 2.13 15.74 -2.81
N ASP A 194 3.03 15.13 -3.54
CA ASP A 194 3.25 15.27 -4.98
C ASP A 194 2.85 14.01 -5.80
N GLY A 195 2.53 12.91 -5.11
CA GLY A 195 2.10 11.66 -5.70
C GLY A 195 1.48 10.71 -4.66
N VAL A 196 0.76 9.71 -5.16
CA VAL A 196 0.10 8.69 -4.33
C VAL A 196 0.27 7.28 -4.93
N PRO A 197 0.27 6.20 -4.09
CA PRO A 197 0.10 6.23 -2.64
C PRO A 197 1.33 6.82 -1.93
N LEU A 198 1.10 7.51 -0.80
CA LEU A 198 2.15 7.94 0.09
C LEU A 198 1.71 7.69 1.53
N VAL A 199 2.60 7.18 2.37
CA VAL A 199 2.32 6.89 3.78
C VAL A 199 3.16 7.78 4.67
N ALA A 200 2.49 8.49 5.59
CA ALA A 200 3.14 9.26 6.63
C ALA A 200 3.12 8.49 7.96
N ILE A 201 4.24 8.50 8.66
CA ILE A 201 4.43 7.88 9.97
C ILE A 201 4.71 8.96 11.01
N ASP A 202 3.89 8.99 12.05
CA ASP A 202 4.05 9.84 13.23
C ASP A 202 4.10 11.36 12.93
N GLY A 203 3.47 11.78 11.82
CA GLY A 203 3.51 13.18 11.40
C GLY A 203 4.89 13.69 10.99
N ARG A 204 5.89 12.80 10.84
CA ARG A 204 7.31 13.19 10.65
C ARG A 204 7.98 12.55 9.46
N TYR A 205 7.65 11.33 9.15
CA TYR A 205 8.31 10.54 8.10
C TYR A 205 7.33 10.20 7.01
N VAL A 206 7.77 10.22 5.76
CA VAL A 206 6.97 9.79 4.62
C VAL A 206 7.74 8.79 3.77
N THR A 207 7.04 7.77 3.29
CA THR A 207 7.55 6.76 2.36
C THR A 207 6.46 6.35 1.38
N SER A 208 6.85 5.71 0.29
CA SER A 208 5.92 5.20 -0.73
C SER A 208 6.60 4.14 -1.60
N PRO A 209 5.84 3.32 -2.36
CA PRO A 209 6.44 2.43 -3.36
C PRO A 209 7.32 3.16 -4.38
N SER A 210 6.97 4.40 -4.76
CA SER A 210 7.79 5.18 -5.69
C SER A 210 9.08 5.69 -5.07
N ILE A 211 9.05 6.14 -3.79
CA ILE A 211 10.26 6.58 -3.06
C ILE A 211 11.23 5.40 -2.91
N VAL A 212 10.74 4.26 -2.45
CA VAL A 212 11.54 3.04 -2.28
C VAL A 212 12.06 2.53 -3.64
N GLY A 213 11.22 2.61 -4.68
CA GLY A 213 11.57 2.21 -6.03
C GLY A 213 12.69 3.04 -6.66
N ALA A 214 12.80 4.32 -6.29
CA ALA A 214 13.90 5.16 -6.76
C ALA A 214 15.28 4.62 -6.34
N THR A 215 15.36 3.93 -5.19
CA THR A 215 16.59 3.29 -4.70
C THR A 215 16.77 1.87 -5.24
N LEU A 216 15.68 1.09 -5.30
CA LEU A 216 15.75 -0.32 -5.73
C LEU A 216 15.84 -0.50 -7.26
N GLY A 217 15.58 0.57 -8.02
CA GLY A 217 15.51 0.50 -9.49
C GLY A 217 14.25 -0.21 -10.00
N SER A 218 14.32 -0.71 -11.23
CA SER A 218 13.20 -1.38 -11.88
C SER A 218 12.91 -2.73 -11.21
N GLN A 219 11.88 -2.76 -10.36
CA GLN A 219 11.41 -3.95 -9.66
C GLN A 219 9.91 -4.17 -9.94
N PRO A 220 9.41 -5.41 -9.85
CA PRO A 220 7.97 -5.68 -9.87
C PRO A 220 7.25 -4.89 -8.77
N GLU A 221 6.04 -4.39 -9.05
CA GLU A 221 5.26 -3.56 -8.12
C GLU A 221 5.07 -4.24 -6.76
N ALA A 222 4.80 -5.55 -6.73
CA ALA A 222 4.66 -6.31 -5.50
C ALA A 222 5.94 -6.30 -4.62
N VAL A 223 7.13 -6.24 -5.23
CA VAL A 223 8.40 -6.10 -4.51
C VAL A 223 8.52 -4.71 -3.90
N LEU A 224 8.19 -3.66 -4.65
CA LEU A 224 8.19 -2.29 -4.16
C LEU A 224 7.21 -2.10 -2.99
N GLN A 225 6.01 -2.67 -3.09
CA GLN A 225 5.01 -2.65 -2.03
C GLN A 225 5.52 -3.33 -0.76
N THR A 226 6.06 -4.55 -0.87
CA THR A 226 6.62 -5.29 0.26
C THR A 226 7.77 -4.52 0.91
N SER A 227 8.68 -3.98 0.11
CA SER A 227 9.81 -3.17 0.60
C SER A 227 9.34 -1.90 1.29
N THR A 228 8.28 -1.26 0.79
CA THR A 228 7.67 -0.10 1.45
C THR A 228 7.14 -0.45 2.84
N LEU A 229 6.44 -1.58 2.97
CA LEU A 229 5.93 -2.02 4.28
C LEU A 229 7.07 -2.32 5.27
N GLN A 230 8.21 -2.84 4.81
CA GLN A 230 9.39 -3.04 5.66
C GLN A 230 10.02 -1.70 6.09
N VAL A 231 10.07 -0.71 5.20
CA VAL A 231 10.47 0.66 5.55
C VAL A 231 9.51 1.26 6.58
N MET A 232 8.20 1.02 6.43
CA MET A 232 7.21 1.46 7.42
C MET A 232 7.43 0.79 8.78
N ASP A 233 7.73 -0.52 8.85
CA ASP A 233 8.05 -1.21 10.11
C ASP A 233 9.28 -0.59 10.79
N TRP A 234 10.32 -0.28 10.03
CA TRP A 234 11.51 0.39 10.55
C TRP A 234 11.19 1.81 11.06
N LEU A 235 10.41 2.60 10.32
CA LEU A 235 9.97 3.94 10.71
C LEU A 235 9.10 3.91 11.97
N MET A 236 8.24 2.90 12.11
CA MET A 236 7.45 2.67 13.34
C MET A 236 8.35 2.46 14.56
N ALA A 237 9.36 1.59 14.42
CA ALA A 237 10.33 1.33 15.49
C ALA A 237 11.14 2.59 15.84
N LYS A 238 11.59 3.34 14.83
CA LYS A 238 12.28 4.62 14.97
C LYS A 238 11.43 5.65 15.74
N ALA A 239 10.19 5.87 15.29
CA ALA A 239 9.27 6.82 15.90
C ALA A 239 8.96 6.45 17.37
N THR A 240 8.76 5.16 17.64
CA THR A 240 8.53 4.65 18.99
C THR A 240 9.71 4.92 19.92
N LYS A 241 10.95 4.68 19.45
CA LYS A 241 12.19 4.94 20.20
C LYS A 241 12.31 6.43 20.52
N GLU A 242 12.08 7.30 19.54
CA GLU A 242 12.22 8.74 19.70
C GLU A 242 11.17 9.33 20.65
N ARG A 243 9.93 8.86 20.60
CA ARG A 243 8.89 9.27 21.57
C ARG A 243 9.26 8.86 23.02
N LYS A 244 9.82 7.66 23.21
CA LYS A 244 10.31 7.22 24.53
C LYS A 244 11.43 8.12 25.03
N THR A 245 12.41 8.43 24.19
CA THR A 245 13.53 9.30 24.57
C THR A 245 13.07 10.72 24.91
N ALA A 246 12.12 11.27 24.13
CA ALA A 246 11.55 12.59 24.40
C ALA A 246 10.79 12.62 25.73
N SER A 247 10.08 11.55 26.09
CA SER A 247 9.34 11.45 27.36
C SER A 247 10.23 11.29 28.59
N THR A 248 11.42 10.68 28.45
CA THR A 248 12.40 10.49 29.54
C THR A 248 13.34 11.67 29.68
N GLY A 249 13.55 12.47 28.64
CA GLY A 249 14.44 13.64 28.63
C GLY A 249 13.78 14.97 28.95
N ALA A 250 12.46 15.03 29.17
CA ALA A 250 11.79 16.24 29.62
C ALA A 250 12.09 16.44 31.12
N PRO A 251 12.83 17.48 31.55
CA PRO A 251 13.02 17.76 32.96
C PRO A 251 11.64 18.05 33.57
N ALA A 252 11.41 17.54 34.78
CA ALA A 252 10.22 17.79 35.61
C ALA A 252 10.15 19.28 35.97
N ALA A 253 9.79 20.12 35.00
CA ALA A 253 9.63 21.58 35.18
C ALA A 253 8.28 21.98 35.76
N SER A 254 7.62 21.11 36.53
CA SER A 254 6.31 21.36 37.10
C SER A 254 6.22 21.19 38.64
N GLN A 255 7.34 21.11 39.34
CA GLN A 255 7.28 21.00 40.85
C GLN A 255 7.84 22.21 41.60
N ILE A 256 8.27 23.28 40.93
CA ILE A 256 8.84 24.46 41.63
C ILE A 256 7.80 25.58 41.91
N ALA A 257 6.60 25.51 41.36
CA ALA A 257 5.59 26.53 41.52
C ALA A 257 4.68 26.37 42.79
N ALA A 258 4.87 25.33 43.58
CA ALA A 258 4.04 25.08 44.77
C ALA A 258 4.74 25.39 46.13
N ALA A 259 6.01 25.77 46.12
CA ALA A 259 6.78 25.98 47.36
C ALA A 259 7.04 27.45 47.74
N SER A 260 6.50 28.43 47.04
CA SER A 260 6.69 29.87 47.36
C SER A 260 5.41 30.62 47.73
N LYS A 261 4.49 29.97 48.44
CA LYS A 261 3.41 30.63 49.20
C LYS A 261 3.27 29.96 50.55
N LYS A 262 4.15 30.33 51.46
CA LYS A 262 3.92 30.36 52.91
C LYS A 262 4.58 31.60 53.47
#